data_120688c31bb396dd68cc80ccc7915807
#
_entry.id   120688c31bb396dd68cc80ccc7915807
#
_cell.length_a   1.000
_cell.length_b   1.000
_cell.length_c   1.000
_cell.angle_alpha   90.00
_cell.angle_beta   90.00
_cell.angle_gamma   90.00
#
_symmetry.space_group_name_H-M   'P 1'
#
loop_
_entity.id
_entity.type
_entity.pdbx_description
1 polymer ?
#
loop_
_entity_poly.entity_id
_entity_poly.type
_entity_poly.pdbx_seq_one_letter_code
_entity_poly.pdbx_strand_id
1 'polypeptide(L)'
;MKKLLVFAFFFVLAFSVYAQTPKDEMQMFQTMFGMAKREVVSEFVKIDDTKTTEFWKLYDEYETSRKQIGQKKFVVLNNYVKNYSQLTPAETDKIIQDVIQLSTTQDKLIASYYNKMKKEIGITTAAQFYQIEWYLQSQVRTTILESIPMINELEKKSK
;
A
#
# COMPACT_ATOMS: atom_id res chain seq x y z
N MET A 1 -20.61 -1.08 -20.81
CA MET A 1 -19.75 -2.01 -20.05
C MET A 1 -18.32 -1.71 -20.44
N LYS A 2 -17.66 -0.82 -19.69
CA LYS A 2 -16.23 -0.46 -19.94
C LYS A 2 -15.37 -1.53 -19.27
N LYS A 3 -14.59 -2.24 -20.08
CA LYS A 3 -13.66 -3.27 -19.64
C LYS A 3 -12.59 -2.59 -18.77
N LEU A 4 -12.62 -2.82 -17.47
CA LEU A 4 -11.48 -2.55 -16.61
C LEU A 4 -10.35 -3.47 -17.06
N LEU A 5 -9.34 -2.89 -17.68
CA LEU A 5 -8.08 -3.56 -17.96
C LEU A 5 -7.42 -3.86 -16.62
N VAL A 6 -7.51 -5.13 -16.23
CA VAL A 6 -6.70 -5.68 -15.13
C VAL A 6 -5.26 -5.65 -15.63
N PHE A 7 -4.47 -4.70 -15.12
CA PHE A 7 -3.04 -4.63 -15.34
C PHE A 7 -2.38 -5.77 -14.57
N ALA A 8 -2.33 -6.94 -15.18
CA ALA A 8 -1.43 -8.02 -14.77
C ALA A 8 -0.01 -7.61 -15.21
N PHE A 9 0.67 -6.85 -14.35
CA PHE A 9 2.06 -6.47 -14.57
C PHE A 9 2.98 -7.58 -14.06
N PHE A 10 3.09 -8.67 -14.86
CA PHE A 10 4.16 -9.63 -14.71
C PHE A 10 5.39 -9.11 -15.46
N PHE A 11 6.24 -8.38 -14.75
CA PHE A 11 7.54 -7.99 -15.29
C PHE A 11 8.59 -8.92 -14.69
N VAL A 12 8.85 -10.03 -15.38
CA VAL A 12 10.06 -10.84 -15.14
C VAL A 12 11.22 -10.10 -15.80
N LEU A 13 11.89 -9.27 -15.04
CA LEU A 13 13.20 -8.72 -15.43
C LEU A 13 14.30 -9.61 -14.85
N ALA A 14 14.89 -10.44 -15.71
CA ALA A 14 16.20 -11.01 -15.45
C ALA A 14 17.23 -9.85 -15.51
N PHE A 15 17.56 -9.28 -14.34
CA PHE A 15 18.66 -8.33 -14.21
C PHE A 15 19.85 -8.98 -13.57
N SER A 16 20.98 -8.81 -14.26
CA SER A 16 22.34 -9.14 -13.83
C SER A 16 22.65 -8.56 -12.46
N VAL A 17 23.24 -9.38 -11.62
CA VAL A 17 23.58 -9.15 -10.22
C VAL A 17 24.52 -7.97 -10.06
N TYR A 18 23.95 -6.81 -9.73
CA TYR A 18 24.60 -5.85 -8.85
C TYR A 18 23.82 -5.90 -7.55
N ALA A 19 24.51 -6.03 -6.43
CA ALA A 19 23.91 -6.17 -5.10
C ALA A 19 23.07 -4.93 -4.72
N GLN A 20 21.84 -4.86 -5.24
CA GLN A 20 20.85 -3.92 -4.77
C GLN A 20 20.41 -4.37 -3.39
N THR A 21 20.40 -3.46 -2.42
CA THR A 21 19.93 -3.79 -1.10
C THR A 21 18.39 -3.95 -1.14
N PRO A 22 17.78 -4.78 -0.28
CA PRO A 22 16.33 -4.89 -0.19
C PRO A 22 15.63 -3.53 0.02
N LYS A 23 16.35 -2.55 0.54
CA LYS A 23 15.90 -1.16 0.71
C LYS A 23 15.77 -0.43 -0.63
N ASP A 24 16.72 -0.64 -1.55
CA ASP A 24 16.74 0.01 -2.86
C ASP A 24 15.63 -0.53 -3.75
N GLU A 25 15.40 -1.85 -3.72
CA GLU A 25 14.29 -2.50 -4.42
C GLU A 25 12.93 -1.99 -3.91
N MET A 26 12.77 -1.88 -2.60
CA MET A 26 11.57 -1.33 -1.99
C MET A 26 11.35 0.13 -2.39
N GLN A 27 12.38 0.95 -2.41
CA GLN A 27 12.29 2.35 -2.80
C GLN A 27 11.90 2.50 -4.27
N MET A 28 12.49 1.68 -5.15
CA MET A 28 12.15 1.63 -6.57
C MET A 28 10.70 1.21 -6.77
N PHE A 29 10.25 0.13 -6.12
CA PHE A 29 8.85 -0.31 -6.15
C PHE A 29 7.89 0.79 -5.69
N GLN A 30 8.18 1.45 -4.58
CA GLN A 30 7.34 2.54 -4.07
C GLN A 30 7.29 3.75 -5.02
N THR A 31 8.36 4.03 -5.73
CA THR A 31 8.40 5.10 -6.72
C THR A 31 7.54 4.75 -7.94
N MET A 32 7.73 3.57 -8.50
CA MET A 32 6.96 3.10 -9.66
C MET A 32 5.46 2.97 -9.32
N PHE A 33 5.14 2.37 -8.17
CA PHE A 33 3.77 2.26 -7.69
C PHE A 33 3.14 3.64 -7.45
N GLY A 34 3.90 4.59 -6.90
CA GLY A 34 3.43 5.96 -6.67
C GLY A 34 3.12 6.71 -7.96
N MET A 35 3.90 6.52 -9.02
CA MET A 35 3.65 7.11 -10.34
C MET A 35 2.37 6.54 -10.97
N ALA A 36 2.26 5.21 -11.07
CA ALA A 36 1.08 4.55 -11.60
C ALA A 36 -0.19 4.88 -10.80
N LYS A 37 -0.06 4.96 -9.47
CA LYS A 37 -1.14 5.34 -8.58
C LYS A 37 -1.61 6.78 -8.80
N ARG A 38 -0.68 7.72 -9.00
CA ARG A 38 -1.02 9.12 -9.29
C ARG A 38 -1.84 9.25 -10.58
N GLU A 39 -1.49 8.48 -11.61
CA GLU A 39 -2.22 8.42 -12.87
C GLU A 39 -3.66 7.92 -12.64
N VAL A 40 -3.82 6.79 -11.94
CA VAL A 40 -5.15 6.25 -11.59
C VAL A 40 -5.98 7.27 -10.79
N VAL A 41 -5.36 7.96 -9.82
CA VAL A 41 -6.06 8.99 -9.04
C VAL A 41 -6.49 10.15 -9.93
N SER A 42 -5.66 10.58 -10.88
CA SER A 42 -5.99 11.67 -11.81
C SER A 42 -7.15 11.34 -12.75
N GLU A 43 -7.31 10.07 -13.11
CA GLU A 43 -8.44 9.60 -13.91
C GLU A 43 -9.74 9.49 -13.11
N PHE A 44 -9.64 9.05 -11.86
CA PHE A 44 -10.80 8.74 -11.04
C PHE A 44 -11.35 9.95 -10.28
N VAL A 45 -10.47 10.81 -9.78
CA VAL A 45 -10.85 11.97 -8.96
C VAL A 45 -11.09 13.19 -9.84
N LYS A 46 -12.30 13.72 -9.83
CA LYS A 46 -12.63 14.97 -10.51
C LYS A 46 -12.26 16.15 -9.63
N ILE A 47 -11.36 16.98 -10.14
CA ILE A 47 -10.84 18.14 -9.43
C ILE A 47 -11.25 19.37 -10.23
N ASP A 48 -11.78 20.38 -9.54
CA ASP A 48 -11.99 21.70 -10.13
C ASP A 48 -10.63 22.33 -10.48
N ASP A 49 -10.52 22.95 -11.66
CA ASP A 49 -9.27 23.54 -12.16
C ASP A 49 -8.66 24.53 -11.15
N THR A 50 -9.50 25.29 -10.46
CA THR A 50 -9.08 26.26 -9.44
C THR A 50 -8.51 25.63 -8.18
N LYS A 51 -8.75 24.33 -7.96
CA LYS A 51 -8.34 23.55 -6.78
C LYS A 51 -7.25 22.51 -7.07
N THR A 52 -6.86 22.38 -8.33
CA THR A 52 -5.91 21.33 -8.77
C THR A 52 -4.57 21.39 -8.02
N THR A 53 -3.99 22.57 -7.88
CA THR A 53 -2.71 22.75 -7.18
C THR A 53 -2.79 22.36 -5.71
N GLU A 54 -3.85 22.77 -5.01
CA GLU A 54 -4.04 22.46 -3.59
C GLU A 54 -4.35 20.97 -3.37
N PHE A 55 -5.14 20.36 -4.26
CA PHE A 55 -5.39 18.92 -4.21
C PHE A 55 -4.08 18.12 -4.29
N TRP A 56 -3.25 18.39 -5.30
CA TRP A 56 -2.02 17.64 -5.49
C TRP A 56 -1.00 17.89 -4.38
N LYS A 57 -0.96 19.06 -3.80
CA LYS A 57 -0.16 19.34 -2.60
C LYS A 57 -0.57 18.45 -1.43
N LEU A 58 -1.87 18.41 -1.11
CA LEU A 58 -2.39 17.55 -0.05
C LEU A 58 -2.17 16.06 -0.34
N TYR A 59 -2.32 15.67 -1.61
CA TYR A 59 -2.06 14.30 -2.05
C TYR A 59 -0.58 13.90 -1.88
N ASP A 60 0.36 14.76 -2.24
CA ASP A 60 1.80 14.49 -2.11
C ASP A 60 2.23 14.41 -0.63
N GLU A 61 1.66 15.23 0.25
CA GLU A 61 1.83 15.10 1.70
C GLU A 61 1.30 13.75 2.24
N TYR A 62 0.12 13.36 1.78
CA TYR A 62 -0.48 12.06 2.09
C TYR A 62 0.42 10.92 1.62
N GLU A 63 0.87 10.93 0.37
CA GLU A 63 1.75 9.91 -0.20
C GLU A 63 3.09 9.78 0.55
N THR A 64 3.65 10.90 0.98
CA THR A 64 4.87 10.91 1.79
C THR A 64 4.67 10.12 3.09
N SER A 65 3.58 10.39 3.80
CA SER A 65 3.23 9.70 5.05
C SER A 65 2.87 8.23 4.81
N ARG A 66 2.12 7.94 3.73
CA ARG A 66 1.74 6.58 3.35
C ARG A 66 2.95 5.70 3.03
N LYS A 67 3.95 6.26 2.33
CA LYS A 67 5.21 5.55 2.00
C LYS A 67 5.96 5.13 3.26
N GLN A 68 6.01 5.98 4.28
CA GLN A 68 6.64 5.65 5.56
C GLN A 68 5.94 4.48 6.27
N ILE A 69 4.61 4.46 6.27
CA ILE A 69 3.84 3.33 6.81
C ILE A 69 4.10 2.06 5.99
N GLY A 70 4.13 2.17 4.67
CA GLY A 70 4.43 1.08 3.76
C GLY A 70 5.81 0.45 4.01
N GLN A 71 6.83 1.26 4.25
CA GLN A 71 8.18 0.79 4.62
C GLN A 71 8.16 -0.03 5.91
N LYS A 72 7.47 0.47 6.95
CA LYS A 72 7.35 -0.25 8.23
C LYS A 72 6.61 -1.58 8.03
N LYS A 73 5.51 -1.56 7.25
CA LYS A 73 4.75 -2.78 6.94
C LYS A 73 5.61 -3.81 6.20
N PHE A 74 6.42 -3.38 5.24
CA PHE A 74 7.34 -4.26 4.54
C PHE A 74 8.35 -4.92 5.49
N VAL A 75 8.93 -4.18 6.43
CA VAL A 75 9.87 -4.74 7.41
C VAL A 75 9.20 -5.84 8.24
N VAL A 76 7.98 -5.60 8.73
CA VAL A 76 7.22 -6.60 9.51
C VAL A 76 6.93 -7.84 8.68
N LEU A 77 6.43 -7.67 7.46
CA LEU A 77 6.08 -8.80 6.57
C LEU A 77 7.32 -9.57 6.10
N ASN A 78 8.42 -8.89 5.79
CA ASN A 78 9.67 -9.55 5.41
C ASN A 78 10.25 -10.37 6.57
N ASN A 79 10.17 -9.85 7.81
CA ASN A 79 10.55 -10.61 9.00
C ASN A 79 9.66 -11.86 9.18
N TYR A 80 8.35 -11.71 8.99
CA TYR A 80 7.42 -12.82 9.01
C TYR A 80 7.81 -13.91 8.00
N VAL A 81 7.94 -13.54 6.71
CA VAL A 81 8.25 -14.50 5.64
C VAL A 81 9.59 -15.22 5.86
N LYS A 82 10.60 -14.52 6.38
CA LYS A 82 11.91 -15.12 6.65
C LYS A 82 11.91 -16.14 7.78
N ASN A 83 11.03 -15.96 8.76
CA ASN A 83 11.07 -16.73 10.00
C ASN A 83 9.81 -17.55 10.26
N TYR A 84 8.82 -17.56 9.37
CA TYR A 84 7.47 -18.07 9.63
C TYR A 84 7.42 -19.53 10.12
N SER A 85 8.39 -20.38 9.70
CA SER A 85 8.48 -21.79 10.12
C SER A 85 9.07 -21.99 11.52
N GLN A 86 9.62 -20.94 12.14
CA GLN A 86 10.34 -21.00 13.43
C GLN A 86 9.80 -19.97 14.44
N LEU A 87 8.69 -19.28 14.12
CA LEU A 87 8.12 -18.26 14.98
C LEU A 87 7.60 -18.88 16.29
N THR A 88 8.03 -18.32 17.39
CA THR A 88 7.43 -18.59 18.70
C THR A 88 6.05 -17.94 18.83
N PRO A 89 5.17 -18.41 19.74
CA PRO A 89 3.89 -17.77 19.99
C PRO A 89 4.01 -16.26 20.31
N ALA A 90 5.03 -15.86 21.07
CA ALA A 90 5.26 -14.46 21.40
C ALA A 90 5.67 -13.60 20.18
N GLU A 91 6.52 -14.14 19.31
CA GLU A 91 6.89 -13.45 18.05
C GLU A 91 5.72 -13.36 17.10
N THR A 92 4.91 -14.42 17.01
CA THR A 92 3.67 -14.43 16.22
C THR A 92 2.72 -13.34 16.70
N ASP A 93 2.44 -13.27 18.01
CA ASP A 93 1.58 -12.21 18.58
C ASP A 93 2.13 -10.83 18.28
N LYS A 94 3.43 -10.62 18.49
CA LYS A 94 4.08 -9.34 18.21
C LYS A 94 3.89 -8.92 16.74
N ILE A 95 4.08 -9.81 15.78
CA ILE A 95 3.90 -9.53 14.36
C ILE A 95 2.45 -9.12 14.08
N ILE A 96 1.47 -9.83 14.64
CA ILE A 96 0.04 -9.51 14.46
C ILE A 96 -0.28 -8.13 15.06
N GLN A 97 0.23 -7.81 16.26
CA GLN A 97 0.04 -6.50 16.88
C GLN A 97 0.66 -5.38 16.02
N ASP A 98 1.86 -5.59 15.50
CA ASP A 98 2.51 -4.62 14.59
C ASP A 98 1.67 -4.39 13.31
N VAL A 99 1.11 -5.46 12.71
CA VAL A 99 0.23 -5.37 11.53
C VAL A 99 -1.07 -4.63 11.85
N ILE A 100 -1.70 -4.91 12.99
CA ILE A 100 -2.92 -4.22 13.46
C ILE A 100 -2.63 -2.72 13.65
N GLN A 101 -1.53 -2.38 14.33
CA GLN A 101 -1.14 -0.98 14.56
C GLN A 101 -0.89 -0.23 13.25
N LEU A 102 -0.16 -0.83 12.32
CA LEU A 102 0.15 -0.23 11.02
C LEU A 102 -1.11 -0.05 10.17
N SER A 103 -2.03 -1.02 10.20
CA SER A 103 -3.31 -0.93 9.49
C SER A 103 -4.18 0.20 10.06
N THR A 104 -4.30 0.27 11.38
CA THR A 104 -5.02 1.36 12.06
C THR A 104 -4.41 2.73 11.75
N THR A 105 -3.08 2.82 11.73
CA THR A 105 -2.36 4.07 11.40
C THR A 105 -2.66 4.50 9.96
N GLN A 106 -2.70 3.55 9.03
CA GLN A 106 -3.03 3.80 7.63
C GLN A 106 -4.48 4.30 7.46
N ASP A 107 -5.44 3.67 8.15
CA ASP A 107 -6.85 4.07 8.09
C ASP A 107 -7.06 5.48 8.69
N LYS A 108 -6.38 5.80 9.79
CA LYS A 108 -6.37 7.15 10.37
C LYS A 108 -5.75 8.19 9.43
N LEU A 109 -4.69 7.82 8.71
CA LEU A 109 -4.05 8.70 7.74
C LEU A 109 -5.01 9.08 6.62
N ILE A 110 -5.69 8.09 6.00
CA ILE A 110 -6.68 8.37 4.95
C ILE A 110 -7.80 9.26 5.47
N ALA A 111 -8.37 8.93 6.63
CA ALA A 111 -9.44 9.70 7.24
C ALA A 111 -9.02 11.15 7.53
N SER A 112 -7.79 11.36 7.98
CA SER A 112 -7.22 12.68 8.21
C SER A 112 -7.15 13.51 6.92
N TYR A 113 -6.64 12.92 5.83
CA TYR A 113 -6.54 13.63 4.54
C TYR A 113 -7.89 13.80 3.85
N TYR A 114 -8.81 12.85 4.00
CA TYR A 114 -10.21 13.06 3.62
C TYR A 114 -10.78 14.33 4.26
N ASN A 115 -10.59 14.50 5.56
CA ASN A 115 -11.10 15.69 6.28
C ASN A 115 -10.40 16.99 5.83
N LYS A 116 -9.09 16.97 5.58
CA LYS A 116 -8.36 18.13 5.03
C LYS A 116 -8.89 18.47 3.64
N MET A 117 -8.96 17.50 2.73
CA MET A 117 -9.47 17.71 1.36
C MET A 117 -10.93 18.15 1.35
N LYS A 118 -11.76 17.59 2.22
CA LYS A 118 -13.15 18.01 2.37
C LYS A 118 -13.27 19.51 2.70
N LYS A 119 -12.39 20.01 3.56
CA LYS A 119 -12.38 21.42 3.98
C LYS A 119 -11.83 22.35 2.89
N GLU A 120 -10.70 21.97 2.27
CA GLU A 120 -9.95 22.86 1.37
C GLU A 120 -10.41 22.74 -0.10
N ILE A 121 -10.82 21.55 -0.53
CA ILE A 121 -11.17 21.25 -1.93
C ILE A 121 -12.69 21.14 -2.12
N GLY A 122 -13.33 20.32 -1.27
CA GLY A 122 -14.77 20.04 -1.34
C GLY A 122 -15.09 18.57 -1.09
N ILE A 123 -16.34 18.32 -0.71
CA ILE A 123 -16.76 16.99 -0.23
C ILE A 123 -16.72 15.93 -1.33
N THR A 124 -17.10 16.25 -2.56
CA THR A 124 -17.16 15.27 -3.66
C THR A 124 -15.77 14.77 -4.04
N THR A 125 -14.81 15.67 -4.24
CA THR A 125 -13.41 15.34 -4.54
C THR A 125 -12.77 14.57 -3.40
N ALA A 126 -13.02 14.97 -2.15
CA ALA A 126 -12.53 14.26 -0.98
C ALA A 126 -13.12 12.83 -0.86
N ALA A 127 -14.41 12.66 -1.18
CA ALA A 127 -15.05 11.34 -1.17
C ALA A 127 -14.47 10.43 -2.27
N GLN A 128 -14.22 10.96 -3.47
CA GLN A 128 -13.58 10.21 -4.54
C GLN A 128 -12.13 9.82 -4.16
N PHE A 129 -11.36 10.75 -3.57
CA PHE A 129 -10.03 10.44 -3.03
C PHE A 129 -10.10 9.30 -2.01
N TYR A 130 -11.01 9.37 -1.03
CA TYR A 130 -11.16 8.32 -0.02
C TYR A 130 -11.50 6.98 -0.65
N GLN A 131 -12.44 6.96 -1.60
CA GLN A 131 -12.92 5.75 -2.25
C GLN A 131 -11.81 5.07 -3.07
N ILE A 132 -11.06 5.83 -3.88
CA ILE A 132 -9.99 5.26 -4.69
C ILE A 132 -8.82 4.77 -3.82
N GLU A 133 -8.45 5.51 -2.78
CA GLU A 133 -7.41 5.09 -1.84
C GLU A 133 -7.78 3.79 -1.12
N TRP A 134 -9.03 3.68 -0.65
CA TRP A 134 -9.51 2.48 0.01
C TRP A 134 -9.51 1.27 -0.95
N TYR A 135 -9.95 1.48 -2.19
CA TYR A 135 -9.89 0.45 -3.23
C TYR A 135 -8.46 -0.02 -3.51
N LEU A 136 -7.53 0.88 -3.77
CA LEU A 136 -6.14 0.55 -4.07
C LEU A 136 -5.45 -0.17 -2.89
N GLN A 137 -5.74 0.23 -1.66
CA GLN A 137 -5.24 -0.45 -0.48
C GLN A 137 -5.81 -1.87 -0.32
N SER A 138 -7.07 -2.08 -0.67
CA SER A 138 -7.67 -3.41 -0.65
C SER A 138 -6.99 -4.33 -1.66
N GLN A 139 -6.67 -3.85 -2.87
CA GLN A 139 -5.92 -4.61 -3.87
C GLN A 139 -4.51 -4.99 -3.38
N VAL A 140 -3.77 -4.03 -2.83
CA VAL A 140 -2.44 -4.28 -2.25
C VAL A 140 -2.51 -5.29 -1.11
N ARG A 141 -3.51 -5.18 -0.22
CA ARG A 141 -3.71 -6.13 0.88
C ARG A 141 -3.97 -7.54 0.37
N THR A 142 -4.86 -7.70 -0.60
CA THR A 142 -5.17 -8.99 -1.21
C THR A 142 -3.92 -9.62 -1.82
N THR A 143 -3.19 -8.88 -2.65
CA THR A 143 -1.95 -9.34 -3.28
C THR A 143 -0.91 -9.80 -2.25
N ILE A 144 -0.75 -9.05 -1.14
CA ILE A 144 0.17 -9.45 -0.06
C ILE A 144 -0.29 -10.77 0.57
N LEU A 145 -1.57 -10.89 0.94
CA LEU A 145 -2.09 -12.08 1.60
C LEU A 145 -2.02 -13.33 0.71
N GLU A 146 -2.14 -13.17 -0.61
CA GLU A 146 -1.99 -14.26 -1.57
C GLU A 146 -0.51 -14.66 -1.78
N SER A 147 0.43 -13.75 -1.49
CA SER A 147 1.87 -13.97 -1.72
C SER A 147 2.66 -14.46 -0.51
N ILE A 148 2.08 -14.41 0.69
CA ILE A 148 2.74 -14.85 1.93
C ILE A 148 2.10 -16.12 2.48
N PRO A 149 2.88 -17.03 3.15
CA PRO A 149 2.33 -18.24 3.76
C PRO A 149 1.35 -17.87 4.90
N MET A 150 0.30 -18.65 5.05
CA MET A 150 -0.58 -18.58 6.22
C MET A 150 0.11 -19.16 7.45
N ILE A 151 -0.21 -18.64 8.65
CA ILE A 151 0.25 -19.20 9.92
C ILE A 151 -0.17 -20.67 9.97
N ASN A 152 0.77 -21.55 10.29
CA ASN A 152 0.61 -23.01 10.34
C ASN A 152 0.28 -23.71 9.00
N GLU A 153 0.51 -23.07 7.87
CA GLU A 153 0.27 -23.68 6.55
C GLU A 153 1.16 -24.92 6.30
N LEU A 154 2.38 -24.95 6.85
CA LEU A 154 3.29 -26.09 6.74
C LEU A 154 2.86 -27.32 7.50
N GLU A 155 2.15 -27.17 8.62
CA GLU A 155 1.67 -28.32 9.40
C GLU A 155 0.68 -29.17 8.59
N LYS A 156 -0.02 -28.58 7.62
CA LYS A 156 -0.96 -29.28 6.73
C LYS A 156 -0.28 -30.08 5.61
N LYS A 157 0.95 -29.71 5.23
CA LYS A 157 1.71 -30.38 4.15
C LYS A 157 2.59 -31.54 4.66
N SER A 158 2.77 -31.66 5.98
CA SER A 158 3.62 -32.68 6.61
C SER A 158 2.82 -33.90 7.15
N LYS A 159 1.53 -33.95 6.91
CA LYS A 159 0.64 -35.08 7.18
C LYS A 159 0.20 -35.73 5.88
#